data_ba3ee454605ee49d5c0e5fd1b8760c98
#
_entry.id   ba3ee454605ee49d5c0e5fd1b8760c98
#
_cell.length_a   1.000
_cell.length_b   1.000
_cell.length_c   1.000
_cell.angle_alpha   90.00
_cell.angle_beta   90.00
_cell.angle_gamma   90.00
#
_symmetry.space_group_name_H-M   'P 1'
#
loop_
_entity.id
_entity.type
_entity.pdbx_description
1 polymer ?
#
loop_
_entity_poly.entity_id
_entity_poly.type
_entity_poly.pdbx_seq_one_letter_code
_entity_poly.pdbx_strand_id
1 'polypeptide(L)'
;MSLELEELYQEVILDHSRRPRNFGDLADAAVRVHGDNPACGDEIHLGVKFGPDGELQEIKFTGHGCAISLASASLMTMKLKGKSRAEAEGMLRAFHDLVTDETAEAPRTLGDLRMMQGVRKFPQRVKCAMLAWRAVEQALLQSAGEATISTETDFAVPPHRGLPDSAAPIGNEQVTNRIA
;
A
#
# COMPACT_ATOMS: atom_id res chain seq x y z
N MET A 1 -7.90 -21.02 -9.51
CA MET A 1 -7.81 -20.86 -8.04
C MET A 1 -8.65 -21.97 -7.44
N SER A 2 -8.15 -22.75 -6.47
CA SER A 2 -8.96 -23.78 -5.83
C SER A 2 -10.06 -23.15 -4.95
N LEU A 3 -11.18 -23.86 -4.76
CA LEU A 3 -12.29 -23.43 -3.90
C LEU A 3 -11.80 -23.08 -2.49
N GLU A 4 -10.85 -23.85 -1.95
CA GLU A 4 -10.23 -23.62 -0.64
C GLU A 4 -9.49 -22.27 -0.56
N LEU A 5 -8.85 -21.84 -1.62
CA LEU A 5 -8.18 -20.54 -1.70
C LEU A 5 -9.16 -19.37 -1.79
N GLU A 6 -10.30 -19.57 -2.44
CA GLU A 6 -11.40 -18.59 -2.49
C GLU A 6 -12.10 -18.44 -1.14
N GLU A 7 -12.28 -19.52 -0.42
CA GLU A 7 -12.84 -19.51 0.94
C GLU A 7 -11.88 -18.79 1.91
N LEU A 8 -10.59 -19.10 1.87
CA LEU A 8 -9.57 -18.44 2.69
C LEU A 8 -9.47 -16.95 2.39
N TYR A 9 -9.58 -16.56 1.12
CA TYR A 9 -9.65 -15.18 0.67
C TYR A 9 -10.84 -14.44 1.30
N GLN A 10 -12.03 -15.04 1.26
CA GLN A 10 -13.22 -14.45 1.85
C GLN A 10 -13.10 -14.32 3.36
N GLU A 11 -12.56 -15.32 4.04
CA GLU A 11 -12.40 -15.34 5.50
C GLU A 11 -11.48 -14.21 5.97
N VAL A 12 -10.31 -14.03 5.36
CA VAL A 12 -9.35 -12.97 5.71
C VAL A 12 -9.97 -11.58 5.49
N ILE A 13 -10.62 -11.36 4.35
CA ILE A 13 -11.25 -10.07 4.06
C ILE A 13 -12.39 -9.78 5.04
N LEU A 14 -13.24 -10.75 5.33
CA LEU A 14 -14.35 -10.58 6.25
C LEU A 14 -13.86 -10.33 7.68
N ASP A 15 -12.83 -11.04 8.14
CA ASP A 15 -12.25 -10.81 9.47
C ASP A 15 -11.69 -9.40 9.59
N HIS A 16 -10.86 -8.98 8.63
CA HIS A 16 -10.28 -7.62 8.63
C HIS A 16 -11.30 -6.51 8.43
N SER A 17 -12.40 -6.76 7.75
CA SER A 17 -13.47 -5.77 7.60
C SER A 17 -14.34 -5.62 8.85
N ARG A 18 -14.56 -6.71 9.59
CA ARG A 18 -15.36 -6.73 10.82
C ARG A 18 -14.56 -6.32 12.06
N ARG A 19 -13.28 -6.62 12.07
CA ARG A 19 -12.34 -6.36 13.17
C ARG A 19 -11.05 -5.75 12.64
N PRO A 20 -11.12 -4.53 12.08
CA PRO A 20 -9.94 -3.92 11.49
C PRO A 20 -8.86 -3.65 12.55
N ARG A 21 -7.62 -3.96 12.20
CA ARG A 21 -6.45 -3.70 13.04
C ARG A 21 -6.03 -2.25 12.86
N ASN A 22 -5.46 -1.68 13.92
CA ASN A 22 -5.07 -0.27 13.97
C ASN A 22 -6.25 0.69 13.66
N PHE A 23 -7.47 0.28 13.98
CA PHE A 23 -8.65 1.10 13.84
C PHE A 23 -8.79 2.03 15.05
N GLY A 24 -8.91 3.32 14.78
CA GLY A 24 -8.99 4.36 15.79
C GLY A 24 -8.30 5.65 15.35
N ASP A 25 -8.51 6.73 16.07
CA ASP A 25 -7.80 7.99 15.85
C ASP A 25 -6.37 7.91 16.40
N LEU A 26 -5.46 8.67 15.77
CA LEU A 26 -4.09 8.87 16.21
C LEU A 26 -3.91 10.34 16.62
N ALA A 27 -4.06 10.62 17.90
CA ALA A 27 -4.11 11.99 18.43
C ALA A 27 -2.83 12.80 18.11
N ASP A 28 -1.66 12.14 18.11
CA ASP A 28 -0.35 12.73 17.84
C ASP A 28 0.17 12.44 16.41
N ALA A 29 -0.75 12.24 15.46
CA ALA A 29 -0.38 12.09 14.06
C ALA A 29 0.35 13.34 13.53
N ALA A 30 1.48 13.13 12.88
CA ALA A 30 2.20 14.19 12.18
C ALA A 30 1.49 14.58 10.87
N VAL A 31 0.92 13.59 10.19
CA VAL A 31 0.14 13.78 8.95
C VAL A 31 -1.23 13.13 9.11
N ARG A 32 -2.24 13.84 8.66
CA ARG A 32 -3.62 13.34 8.54
C ARG A 32 -4.07 13.41 7.09
N VAL A 33 -4.65 12.33 6.59
CA VAL A 33 -5.19 12.30 5.24
C VAL A 33 -6.64 11.83 5.30
N HIS A 34 -7.51 12.63 4.72
CA HIS A 34 -8.90 12.25 4.45
C HIS A 34 -8.99 11.74 3.01
N GLY A 35 -9.53 10.55 2.83
CA GLY A 35 -9.74 9.93 1.52
C GLY A 35 -11.19 9.51 1.32
N ASP A 36 -11.71 9.73 0.12
CA ASP A 36 -13.04 9.32 -0.27
C ASP A 36 -13.06 8.54 -1.59
N ASN A 37 -13.99 7.60 -1.70
CA ASN A 37 -14.34 6.90 -2.91
C ASN A 37 -15.85 7.05 -3.16
N PRO A 38 -16.27 8.09 -3.90
CA PRO A 38 -17.69 8.40 -4.10
C PRO A 38 -18.46 7.28 -4.79
N ALA A 39 -17.78 6.49 -5.64
CA ALA A 39 -18.42 5.39 -6.37
C ALA A 39 -18.96 4.28 -5.46
N CYS A 40 -18.35 4.09 -4.28
CA CYS A 40 -18.75 3.07 -3.30
C CYS A 40 -19.22 3.67 -1.97
N GLY A 41 -19.07 4.98 -1.76
CA GLY A 41 -19.33 5.64 -0.48
C GLY A 41 -18.34 5.23 0.61
N ASP A 42 -17.12 4.84 0.21
CA ASP A 42 -16.06 4.56 1.18
C ASP A 42 -15.41 5.88 1.62
N GLU A 43 -15.14 6.00 2.91
CA GLU A 43 -14.44 7.14 3.51
C GLU A 43 -13.41 6.65 4.51
N ILE A 44 -12.20 7.23 4.47
CA ILE A 44 -11.12 6.88 5.38
C ILE A 44 -10.42 8.13 5.91
N HIS A 45 -10.15 8.15 7.20
CA HIS A 45 -9.31 9.14 7.86
C HIS A 45 -8.05 8.43 8.37
N LEU A 46 -6.93 8.71 7.75
CA LEU A 46 -5.64 8.11 8.06
C LEU A 46 -4.80 9.07 8.91
N GLY A 47 -4.26 8.57 10.02
CA GLY A 47 -3.25 9.26 10.82
C GLY A 47 -1.92 8.52 10.74
N VAL A 48 -0.85 9.27 10.48
CA VAL A 48 0.52 8.73 10.39
C VAL A 48 1.44 9.50 11.33
N LYS A 49 2.25 8.77 12.08
CA LYS A 49 3.35 9.27 12.89
C LYS A 49 4.65 8.72 12.35
N PHE A 50 5.59 9.62 12.08
CA PHE A 50 6.93 9.23 11.64
C PHE A 50 7.89 9.18 12.85
N GLY A 51 8.79 8.23 12.84
CA GLY A 51 9.86 8.14 13.80
C GLY A 51 11.07 8.99 13.42
N PRO A 52 12.13 8.99 14.23
CA PRO A 52 13.29 9.86 14.06
C PRO A 52 14.03 9.61 12.74
N ASP A 53 14.02 8.40 12.22
CA ASP A 53 14.66 8.02 10.95
C ASP A 53 13.70 8.16 9.75
N GLY A 54 12.49 8.73 9.98
CA GLY A 54 11.47 8.91 8.96
C GLY A 54 10.67 7.65 8.63
N GLU A 55 10.81 6.60 9.44
CA GLU A 55 10.03 5.38 9.33
C GLU A 55 8.58 5.62 9.77
N LEU A 56 7.66 4.81 9.29
CA LEU A 56 6.25 4.81 9.66
C LEU A 56 6.07 4.22 11.06
N GLN A 57 6.32 5.01 12.10
CA GLN A 57 6.31 4.55 13.49
C GLN A 57 4.92 4.04 13.91
N GLU A 58 3.88 4.79 13.57
CA GLU A 58 2.51 4.43 13.85
C GLU A 58 1.58 4.87 12.72
N ILE A 59 0.61 4.00 12.41
CA ILE A 59 -0.42 4.25 11.40
C ILE A 59 -1.73 3.77 11.99
N LYS A 60 -2.73 4.65 12.04
CA LYS A 60 -4.10 4.31 12.41
C LYS A 60 -5.08 4.89 11.42
N PHE A 61 -6.25 4.33 11.38
CA PHE A 61 -7.33 4.86 10.56
C PHE A 61 -8.69 4.74 11.23
N THR A 62 -9.58 5.63 10.85
CA THR A 62 -11.03 5.53 11.07
C THR A 62 -11.73 5.66 9.73
N GLY A 63 -13.01 5.39 9.69
CA GLY A 63 -13.82 5.54 8.48
C GLY A 63 -14.86 4.45 8.36
N HIS A 64 -15.52 4.45 7.21
CA HIS A 64 -16.53 3.46 6.85
C HIS A 64 -16.42 3.12 5.37
N GLY A 65 -16.95 1.99 4.99
CA GLY A 65 -16.91 1.56 3.59
C GLY A 65 -17.19 0.08 3.42
N CYS A 66 -16.99 -0.39 2.21
CA CYS A 66 -17.19 -1.79 1.88
C CYS A 66 -16.12 -2.70 2.53
N ALA A 67 -16.39 -4.00 2.59
CA ALA A 67 -15.47 -4.97 3.17
C ALA A 67 -14.06 -4.93 2.55
N ILE A 68 -13.96 -4.68 1.24
CA ILE A 68 -12.69 -4.58 0.53
C ILE A 68 -11.89 -3.36 1.01
N SER A 69 -12.53 -2.19 1.14
CA SER A 69 -11.89 -0.96 1.61
C SER A 69 -11.35 -1.11 3.03
N LEU A 70 -12.19 -1.58 3.97
CA LEU A 70 -11.80 -1.75 5.37
C LEU A 70 -10.74 -2.84 5.56
N ALA A 71 -10.85 -3.96 4.85
CA ALA A 71 -9.86 -5.03 4.92
C ALA A 71 -8.50 -4.58 4.36
N SER A 72 -8.50 -3.88 3.23
CA SER A 72 -7.29 -3.32 2.63
C SER A 72 -6.59 -2.35 3.58
N ALA A 73 -7.34 -1.41 4.16
CA ALA A 73 -6.80 -0.46 5.14
C ALA A 73 -6.20 -1.17 6.36
N SER A 74 -6.91 -2.15 6.91
CA SER A 74 -6.45 -2.92 8.06
C SER A 74 -5.14 -3.68 7.76
N LEU A 75 -5.09 -4.43 6.66
CA LEU A 75 -3.90 -5.18 6.24
C LEU A 75 -2.71 -4.25 5.92
N MET A 76 -2.98 -3.12 5.25
CA MET A 76 -1.98 -2.10 4.93
C MET A 76 -1.32 -1.55 6.20
N THR A 77 -2.10 -1.12 7.19
CA THR A 77 -1.55 -0.54 8.41
C THR A 77 -0.66 -1.51 9.17
N MET A 78 -1.03 -2.79 9.21
CA MET A 78 -0.19 -3.83 9.81
C MET A 78 1.12 -4.02 9.05
N LYS A 79 1.06 -3.93 7.73
CA LYS A 79 2.21 -4.21 6.87
C LYS A 79 3.22 -3.07 6.82
N LEU A 80 2.72 -1.83 6.86
CA LEU A 80 3.56 -0.64 6.72
C LEU A 80 4.12 -0.13 8.05
N LYS A 81 3.52 -0.49 9.18
CA LYS A 81 4.04 -0.09 10.50
C LYS A 81 5.49 -0.55 10.69
N GLY A 82 6.36 0.38 11.09
CA GLY A 82 7.79 0.16 11.30
C GLY A 82 8.62 0.15 10.02
N LYS A 83 8.04 0.42 8.85
CA LYS A 83 8.74 0.46 7.57
C LYS A 83 9.30 1.83 7.28
N SER A 84 10.48 1.85 6.62
CA SER A 84 11.02 3.08 6.04
C SER A 84 10.12 3.59 4.90
N ARG A 85 10.25 4.86 4.54
CA ARG A 85 9.52 5.45 3.39
C ARG A 85 9.77 4.64 2.11
N ALA A 86 11.00 4.28 1.81
CA ALA A 86 11.36 3.52 0.61
C ALA A 86 10.72 2.12 0.59
N GLU A 87 10.70 1.43 1.74
CA GLU A 87 10.02 0.12 1.85
C GLU A 87 8.50 0.27 1.66
N ALA A 88 7.89 1.30 2.26
CA ALA A 88 6.46 1.57 2.13
C ALA A 88 6.08 1.88 0.69
N GLU A 89 6.84 2.71 -0.02
CA GLU A 89 6.66 3.00 -1.43
C GLU A 89 6.81 1.74 -2.31
N GLY A 90 7.79 0.89 -1.98
CA GLY A 90 7.97 -0.40 -2.66
C GLY A 90 6.76 -1.33 -2.49
N MET A 91 6.20 -1.39 -1.28
CA MET A 91 4.99 -2.17 -1.00
C MET A 91 3.75 -1.59 -1.65
N LEU A 92 3.64 -0.26 -1.72
CA LEU A 92 2.55 0.42 -2.41
C LEU A 92 2.54 0.05 -3.89
N ARG A 93 3.69 0.13 -4.57
CA ARG A 93 3.82 -0.30 -5.97
C ARG A 93 3.45 -1.76 -6.16
N ALA A 94 4.01 -2.65 -5.33
CA ALA A 94 3.73 -4.08 -5.40
C ALA A 94 2.24 -4.40 -5.19
N PHE A 95 1.58 -3.69 -4.28
CA PHE A 95 0.14 -3.86 -4.07
C PHE A 95 -0.69 -3.28 -5.22
N HIS A 96 -0.31 -2.12 -5.73
CA HIS A 96 -0.94 -1.53 -6.91
C HIS A 96 -0.92 -2.51 -8.09
N ASP A 97 0.26 -3.04 -8.42
CA ASP A 97 0.42 -4.01 -9.51
C ASP A 97 -0.42 -5.27 -9.25
N LEU A 98 -0.43 -5.76 -8.00
CA LEU A 98 -1.23 -6.93 -7.61
C LEU A 98 -2.72 -6.77 -7.93
N VAL A 99 -3.29 -5.58 -7.75
CA VAL A 99 -4.73 -5.34 -7.92
C VAL A 99 -5.11 -4.72 -9.27
N THR A 100 -4.14 -4.34 -10.09
CA THR A 100 -4.39 -3.71 -11.40
C THR A 100 -3.87 -4.53 -12.58
N ASP A 101 -2.77 -5.27 -12.42
CA ASP A 101 -2.15 -6.05 -13.50
C ASP A 101 -2.52 -7.54 -13.38
N GLU A 102 -3.19 -8.06 -14.41
CA GLU A 102 -3.59 -9.47 -14.44
C GLU A 102 -2.41 -10.43 -14.54
N THR A 103 -1.27 -9.96 -15.03
CA THR A 103 -0.05 -10.76 -15.20
C THR A 103 0.86 -10.71 -13.97
N ALA A 104 0.64 -9.75 -13.07
CA ALA A 104 1.47 -9.59 -11.89
C ALA A 104 1.38 -10.80 -10.96
N GLU A 105 2.53 -11.33 -10.59
CA GLU A 105 2.64 -12.32 -9.54
C GLU A 105 2.55 -11.65 -8.17
N ALA A 106 1.92 -12.32 -7.21
CA ALA A 106 1.80 -11.83 -5.84
C ALA A 106 3.10 -12.05 -5.05
N PRO A 107 3.92 -11.00 -4.82
CA PRO A 107 5.18 -11.16 -4.11
C PRO A 107 4.95 -11.65 -2.68
N ARG A 108 5.79 -12.54 -2.18
CA ARG A 108 5.70 -13.06 -0.80
C ARG A 108 5.83 -11.95 0.25
N THR A 109 6.50 -10.86 -0.08
CA THR A 109 6.67 -9.68 0.78
C THR A 109 5.34 -9.02 1.16
N LEU A 110 4.30 -9.16 0.34
CA LEU A 110 2.96 -8.64 0.65
C LEU A 110 2.22 -9.45 1.74
N GLY A 111 2.63 -10.70 2.02
CA GLY A 111 1.95 -11.52 3.04
C GLY A 111 0.46 -11.69 2.73
N ASP A 112 -0.42 -11.43 3.72
CA ASP A 112 -1.88 -11.60 3.59
C ASP A 112 -2.53 -10.63 2.59
N LEU A 113 -1.86 -9.52 2.24
CA LEU A 113 -2.30 -8.64 1.15
C LEU A 113 -2.43 -9.36 -0.19
N ARG A 114 -1.71 -10.47 -0.38
CA ARG A 114 -1.84 -11.33 -1.57
C ARG A 114 -3.27 -11.85 -1.77
N MET A 115 -4.03 -11.95 -0.68
CA MET A 115 -5.44 -12.34 -0.72
C MET A 115 -6.32 -11.31 -1.46
N MET A 116 -5.83 -10.07 -1.65
CA MET A 116 -6.52 -9.04 -2.41
C MET A 116 -6.37 -9.18 -3.94
N GLN A 117 -5.56 -10.13 -4.43
CA GLN A 117 -5.33 -10.34 -5.86
C GLN A 117 -6.61 -10.52 -6.69
N GLY A 118 -7.61 -11.18 -6.13
CA GLY A 118 -8.90 -11.40 -6.80
C GLY A 118 -9.68 -10.12 -7.10
N VAL A 119 -9.35 -9.01 -6.43
CA VAL A 119 -10.02 -7.71 -6.62
C VAL A 119 -9.80 -7.16 -8.03
N ARG A 120 -8.69 -7.48 -8.68
CA ARG A 120 -8.36 -7.02 -10.05
C ARG A 120 -9.42 -7.38 -11.11
N LYS A 121 -10.20 -8.42 -10.86
CA LYS A 121 -11.32 -8.80 -11.75
C LYS A 121 -12.50 -7.82 -11.70
N PHE A 122 -12.50 -6.88 -10.75
CA PHE A 122 -13.59 -5.96 -10.48
C PHE A 122 -13.07 -4.52 -10.41
N PRO A 123 -13.01 -3.78 -11.54
CA PRO A 123 -12.42 -2.43 -11.61
C PRO A 123 -12.94 -1.47 -10.56
N GLN A 124 -14.25 -1.51 -10.25
CA GLN A 124 -14.83 -0.66 -9.20
C GLN A 124 -14.28 -1.00 -7.81
N ARG A 125 -13.95 -2.27 -7.56
CA ARG A 125 -13.40 -2.72 -6.27
C ARG A 125 -11.91 -2.43 -6.15
N VAL A 126 -11.20 -2.25 -7.26
CA VAL A 126 -9.80 -1.79 -7.27
C VAL A 126 -9.72 -0.42 -6.61
N LYS A 127 -10.63 0.51 -6.90
CA LYS A 127 -10.70 1.82 -6.25
C LYS A 127 -10.88 1.69 -4.73
N CYS A 128 -11.77 0.80 -4.28
CA CYS A 128 -11.97 0.53 -2.85
C CYS A 128 -10.71 -0.01 -2.18
N ALA A 129 -10.03 -0.98 -2.82
CA ALA A 129 -8.80 -1.56 -2.29
C ALA A 129 -7.65 -0.54 -2.22
N MET A 130 -7.59 0.38 -3.18
CA MET A 130 -6.51 1.38 -3.29
C MET A 130 -6.70 2.62 -2.42
N LEU A 131 -7.90 2.89 -1.90
CA LEU A 131 -8.20 4.14 -1.17
C LEU A 131 -7.21 4.40 -0.01
N ALA A 132 -7.02 3.44 0.88
CA ALA A 132 -6.08 3.57 2.00
C ALA A 132 -4.62 3.72 1.55
N TRP A 133 -4.23 3.03 0.47
CA TRP A 133 -2.88 3.10 -0.09
C TRP A 133 -2.58 4.46 -0.70
N ARG A 134 -3.57 5.07 -1.36
CA ARG A 134 -3.46 6.45 -1.85
C ARG A 134 -3.33 7.45 -0.71
N ALA A 135 -4.06 7.22 0.38
CA ALA A 135 -3.92 8.05 1.58
C ALA A 135 -2.51 7.96 2.18
N VAL A 136 -1.92 6.76 2.27
CA VAL A 136 -0.53 6.61 2.71
C VAL A 136 0.45 7.24 1.72
N GLU A 137 0.26 7.05 0.42
CA GLU A 137 1.10 7.68 -0.61
C GLU A 137 1.14 9.20 -0.42
N GLN A 138 -0.02 9.82 -0.23
CA GLN A 138 -0.11 11.24 0.05
C GLN A 138 0.58 11.63 1.37
N ALA A 139 0.44 10.80 2.42
CA ALA A 139 1.13 11.04 3.68
C ALA A 139 2.66 10.94 3.55
N LEU A 140 3.17 10.05 2.71
CA LEU A 140 4.61 9.92 2.44
C LEU A 140 5.20 11.12 1.70
N LEU A 141 4.39 11.88 0.96
CA LEU A 141 4.83 13.11 0.29
C LEU A 141 4.96 14.30 1.24
N GLN A 142 4.42 14.18 2.46
CA GLN A 142 4.39 15.25 3.45
C GLN A 142 5.28 14.91 4.66
N SER A 143 5.72 15.95 5.35
CA SER A 143 6.42 15.81 6.63
C SER A 143 5.48 16.09 7.82
N ALA A 144 4.47 16.92 7.61
CA ALA A 144 3.42 17.26 8.57
C ALA A 144 2.23 17.92 7.87
N GLY A 145 1.05 17.88 8.49
CA GLY A 145 -0.13 18.59 8.03
C GLY A 145 -1.30 17.69 7.67
N GLU A 146 -2.24 18.26 6.93
CA GLU A 146 -3.47 17.60 6.51
C GLU A 146 -3.60 17.59 4.99
N ALA A 147 -4.19 16.55 4.43
CA ALA A 147 -4.50 16.44 3.00
C ALA A 147 -5.84 15.73 2.79
N THR A 148 -6.40 15.95 1.61
CA THR A 148 -7.60 15.24 1.15
C THR A 148 -7.32 14.64 -0.22
N ILE A 149 -7.76 13.41 -0.44
CA ILE A 149 -7.68 12.71 -1.71
C ILE A 149 -9.05 12.14 -2.10
N SER A 150 -9.27 11.96 -3.39
CA SER A 150 -10.45 11.26 -3.90
C SER A 150 -10.03 10.26 -4.99
N THR A 151 -10.65 9.08 -5.01
CA THR A 151 -10.41 8.09 -6.06
C THR A 151 -10.97 8.49 -7.43
N GLU A 152 -11.75 9.55 -7.50
CA GLU A 152 -12.25 10.09 -8.79
C GLU A 152 -11.20 10.96 -9.48
N THR A 153 -10.40 11.73 -8.72
CA THR A 153 -9.43 12.70 -9.26
C THR A 153 -8.00 12.18 -9.27
N ASP A 154 -7.64 11.33 -8.31
CA ASP A 154 -6.25 10.97 -8.02
C ASP A 154 -5.87 9.52 -8.40
N PHE A 155 -6.65 8.89 -9.32
CA PHE A 155 -6.37 7.52 -9.74
C PHE A 155 -5.23 7.41 -10.76
N ALA A 156 -4.69 8.53 -11.26
CA ALA A 156 -3.51 8.51 -12.09
C ALA A 156 -2.26 8.16 -11.26
N VAL A 157 -1.58 7.09 -11.65
CA VAL A 157 -0.26 6.75 -11.09
C VAL A 157 0.68 7.92 -11.40
N PRO A 158 1.29 8.57 -10.40
CA PRO A 158 2.28 9.59 -10.70
C PRO A 158 3.42 8.98 -11.51
N PRO A 159 3.93 9.68 -12.54
CA PRO A 159 5.06 9.19 -13.30
C PRO A 159 6.24 8.94 -12.35
N HIS A 160 6.87 7.78 -12.51
CA HIS A 160 8.02 7.37 -11.73
C HIS A 160 9.03 8.51 -11.64
N ARG A 161 9.18 9.12 -10.46
CA ARG A 161 10.39 9.89 -10.19
C ARG A 161 11.50 8.85 -10.08
N GLY A 162 12.28 8.76 -11.15
CA GLY A 162 13.34 7.78 -11.28
C GLY A 162 14.23 7.79 -10.05
N LEU A 163 14.29 6.66 -9.37
CA LEU A 163 15.46 6.36 -8.55
C LEU A 163 16.66 6.34 -9.51
N PRO A 164 17.79 6.94 -9.14
CA PRO A 164 18.99 6.82 -9.96
C PRO A 164 19.31 5.34 -10.12
N ASP A 165 19.50 4.90 -11.36
CA ASP A 165 20.00 3.59 -11.73
C ASP A 165 21.38 3.38 -11.07
N SER A 166 21.39 2.87 -9.85
CA SER A 166 22.61 2.42 -9.18
C SER A 166 22.80 0.92 -9.39
N ALA A 167 22.94 0.53 -10.63
CA ALA A 167 23.51 -0.75 -11.02
C ALA A 167 24.34 -0.55 -12.29
N ALA A 168 25.47 0.14 -12.12
CA ALA A 168 26.56 0.00 -13.09
C ALA A 168 27.07 -1.44 -13.01
N PRO A 169 27.20 -2.16 -14.13
CA PRO A 169 27.80 -3.48 -14.13
C PRO A 169 29.26 -3.36 -13.72
N ILE A 170 29.67 -4.15 -12.74
CA ILE A 170 31.06 -4.29 -12.32
C ILE A 170 31.83 -4.78 -13.53
N GLY A 171 32.67 -3.92 -14.08
CA GLY A 171 33.55 -4.22 -15.20
C GLY A 171 34.43 -5.41 -14.87
N ASN A 172 34.40 -6.39 -15.74
CA ASN A 172 35.25 -7.55 -15.75
C ASN A 172 36.67 -7.10 -16.15
N GLU A 173 37.51 -6.77 -15.16
CA GLU A 173 38.92 -6.52 -15.39
C GLU A 173 39.62 -7.84 -15.75
N GLN A 174 39.97 -7.96 -17.02
CA GLN A 174 40.79 -9.03 -17.51
C GLN A 174 42.19 -8.95 -16.88
N VAL A 175 42.48 -9.91 -16.02
CA VAL A 175 43.85 -10.16 -15.56
C VAL A 175 44.65 -10.72 -16.76
N THR A 176 45.41 -9.86 -17.41
CA THR A 176 46.46 -10.30 -18.36
C THR A 176 47.65 -10.77 -17.57
N ASN A 177 47.81 -12.08 -17.51
CA ASN A 177 48.97 -12.76 -17.01
C ASN A 177 50.11 -12.56 -18.03
N ARG A 178 51.16 -11.78 -17.66
CA ARG A 178 52.45 -11.79 -18.39
C ARG A 178 53.45 -12.58 -17.59
N ILE A 179 53.76 -13.77 -18.13
CA ILE A 179 54.92 -14.55 -17.77
C ILE A 179 56.10 -14.04 -18.64
N ALA A 180 57.17 -13.66 -18.00
CA ALA A 180 58.55 -13.70 -18.51
C ALA A 180 59.50 -13.61 -17.29
#